data_59fe575919a6ad12a5fa43c795c70463
#
_entry.id   59fe575919a6ad12a5fa43c795c70463
#
_cell.length_a   1.000
_cell.length_b   1.000
_cell.length_c   1.000
_cell.angle_alpha   90.00
_cell.angle_beta   90.00
_cell.angle_gamma   90.00
#
_symmetry.space_group_name_H-M   'P 1'
#
loop_
_entity.id
_entity.type
_entity.pdbx_description
1 polymer ?
#
loop_
_entity_poly.entity_id
_entity_poly.type
_entity_poly.pdbx_seq_one_letter_code
_entity_poly.pdbx_strand_id
1 'polypeptide(L)'
;PLKINFPAFRAWLRDAAKKDLPHRDFARALISDTGDYKQKPAANFILAALDPMEPPHEVTNRVTRVFLGLQLQCARCHDHPFEKYTQEDFWGLTAFFAGVKPKSRQTFDGFGVKLMADAAPGMMVIPDSKTEAPARFLDGKRPPADAAPLKSLADWVTGHPQFARSIVNRVWAHYMGRGFVEPVDKFTDKSRAAHPELFEQLAAT
;
A
#
# COMPACT_ATOMS: atom_id res chain seq x y z
N PRO A 1 8.21 3.77 -18.15
CA PRO A 1 7.58 2.84 -17.19
C PRO A 1 8.49 1.65 -16.95
N LEU A 2 8.62 1.26 -15.66
CA LEU A 2 9.39 0.08 -15.27
C LEU A 2 8.79 -1.17 -15.90
N LYS A 3 9.67 -2.06 -16.40
CA LYS A 3 9.22 -3.37 -16.90
C LYS A 3 8.86 -4.24 -15.70
N ILE A 4 7.58 -4.56 -15.55
CA ILE A 4 7.06 -5.53 -14.59
C ILE A 4 6.94 -6.91 -15.23
N ASN A 5 7.13 -7.96 -14.43
CA ASN A 5 6.93 -9.32 -14.87
C ASN A 5 5.47 -9.75 -14.63
N PHE A 6 4.56 -9.32 -15.49
CA PHE A 6 3.15 -9.69 -15.40
C PHE A 6 2.89 -11.20 -15.39
N PRO A 7 3.56 -12.04 -16.20
CA PRO A 7 3.36 -13.49 -16.14
C PRO A 7 3.66 -14.07 -14.76
N ALA A 8 4.83 -13.73 -14.18
CA ALA A 8 5.22 -14.22 -12.86
C ALA A 8 4.28 -13.70 -11.76
N PHE A 9 3.89 -12.43 -11.82
CA PHE A 9 2.95 -11.85 -10.86
C PHE A 9 1.58 -12.51 -10.95
N ARG A 10 1.05 -12.73 -12.15
CA ARG A 10 -0.22 -13.43 -12.36
C ARG A 10 -0.18 -14.87 -11.86
N ALA A 11 0.93 -15.59 -12.11
CA ALA A 11 1.11 -16.95 -11.59
C ALA A 11 1.08 -16.96 -10.06
N TRP A 12 1.81 -16.04 -9.42
CA TRP A 12 1.82 -15.91 -7.97
C TRP A 12 0.41 -15.59 -7.39
N LEU A 13 -0.34 -14.70 -8.02
CA LEU A 13 -1.72 -14.38 -7.60
C LEU A 13 -2.63 -15.62 -7.67
N ARG A 14 -2.52 -16.41 -8.73
CA ARG A 14 -3.27 -17.66 -8.85
C ARG A 14 -2.87 -18.69 -7.79
N ASP A 15 -1.58 -18.82 -7.52
CA ASP A 15 -1.08 -19.75 -6.52
C ASP A 15 -1.48 -19.32 -5.10
N ALA A 16 -1.45 -18.02 -4.80
CA ALA A 16 -1.93 -17.49 -3.54
C ALA A 16 -3.42 -17.82 -3.32
N ALA A 17 -4.24 -17.62 -4.37
CA ALA A 17 -5.68 -17.97 -4.31
C ALA A 17 -5.91 -19.48 -4.19
N LYS A 18 -5.18 -20.32 -4.94
CA LYS A 18 -5.32 -21.79 -4.85
C LYS A 18 -4.90 -22.36 -3.50
N LYS A 19 -3.93 -21.72 -2.83
CA LYS A 19 -3.41 -22.13 -1.52
C LYS A 19 -4.20 -21.52 -0.37
N ASP A 20 -5.24 -20.77 -0.68
CA ASP A 20 -6.04 -20.01 0.28
C ASP A 20 -5.15 -19.18 1.23
N LEU A 21 -4.20 -18.46 0.63
CA LEU A 21 -3.26 -17.63 1.41
C LEU A 21 -4.05 -16.60 2.21
N PRO A 22 -3.87 -16.54 3.56
CA PRO A 22 -4.59 -15.58 4.38
C PRO A 22 -4.39 -14.15 3.85
N HIS A 23 -5.47 -13.36 3.78
CA HIS A 23 -5.44 -12.01 3.21
C HIS A 23 -4.37 -11.11 3.86
N ARG A 24 -4.13 -11.30 5.16
CA ARG A 24 -3.06 -10.61 5.89
C ARG A 24 -1.67 -10.92 5.32
N ASP A 25 -1.38 -12.20 5.08
CA ASP A 25 -0.08 -12.63 4.57
C ASP A 25 0.10 -12.25 3.10
N PHE A 26 -1.00 -12.31 2.34
CA PHE A 26 -1.05 -11.79 0.97
C PHE A 26 -0.72 -10.31 0.91
N ALA A 27 -1.33 -9.48 1.75
CA ALA A 27 -1.08 -8.05 1.81
C ALA A 27 0.36 -7.73 2.27
N ARG A 28 0.86 -8.46 3.29
CA ARG A 28 2.24 -8.33 3.74
C ARG A 28 3.23 -8.60 2.63
N ALA A 29 3.05 -9.68 1.87
CA ALA A 29 3.93 -9.99 0.75
C ALA A 29 3.92 -8.87 -0.31
N LEU A 30 2.74 -8.33 -0.66
CA LEU A 30 2.61 -7.26 -1.64
C LEU A 30 3.26 -5.94 -1.19
N ILE A 31 3.25 -5.63 0.12
CA ILE A 31 3.82 -4.39 0.65
C ILE A 31 5.31 -4.51 0.97
N SER A 32 5.78 -5.68 1.44
CA SER A 32 7.11 -5.79 2.02
C SER A 32 8.10 -6.67 1.25
N ASP A 33 7.65 -7.48 0.27
CA ASP A 33 8.59 -8.31 -0.49
C ASP A 33 9.52 -7.45 -1.36
N THR A 34 10.81 -7.74 -1.22
CA THR A 34 11.89 -7.12 -1.99
C THR A 34 12.72 -8.19 -2.67
N GLY A 35 13.47 -7.84 -3.69
CA GLY A 35 14.32 -8.76 -4.41
C GLY A 35 14.00 -8.86 -5.90
N ASP A 36 14.47 -9.93 -6.53
CA ASP A 36 14.23 -10.18 -7.95
C ASP A 36 12.74 -10.45 -8.22
N TYR A 37 12.15 -9.70 -9.11
CA TYR A 37 10.71 -9.74 -9.43
C TYR A 37 10.25 -11.08 -10.06
N LYS A 38 11.18 -11.91 -10.54
CA LYS A 38 10.89 -13.29 -10.99
C LYS A 38 10.80 -14.26 -9.81
N GLN A 39 11.70 -14.09 -8.81
CA GLN A 39 11.78 -14.96 -7.62
C GLN A 39 10.87 -14.48 -6.49
N LYS A 40 10.62 -13.17 -6.43
CA LYS A 40 9.73 -12.49 -5.50
C LYS A 40 8.63 -11.76 -6.27
N PRO A 41 7.68 -12.49 -6.86
CA PRO A 41 6.71 -11.89 -7.78
C PRO A 41 5.80 -10.86 -7.13
N ALA A 42 5.56 -10.94 -5.81
CA ALA A 42 4.78 -9.96 -5.07
C ALA A 42 5.39 -8.55 -5.16
N ALA A 43 6.73 -8.41 -5.28
CA ALA A 43 7.41 -7.13 -5.46
C ALA A 43 6.96 -6.36 -6.71
N ASN A 44 6.36 -7.04 -7.69
CA ASN A 44 5.78 -6.37 -8.86
C ASN A 44 4.64 -5.41 -8.50
N PHE A 45 3.97 -5.59 -7.36
CA PHE A 45 2.93 -4.68 -6.89
C PHE A 45 3.49 -3.27 -6.63
N ILE A 46 4.61 -3.19 -5.91
CA ILE A 46 5.31 -1.92 -5.66
C ILE A 46 5.96 -1.39 -6.95
N LEU A 47 6.68 -2.25 -7.69
CA LEU A 47 7.35 -1.87 -8.93
C LEU A 47 6.38 -1.24 -9.96
N ALA A 48 5.14 -1.71 -10.02
CA ALA A 48 4.12 -1.19 -10.92
C ALA A 48 3.64 0.22 -10.60
N ALA A 49 3.92 0.72 -9.39
CA ALA A 49 3.56 2.06 -8.92
C ALA A 49 4.78 2.98 -8.79
N LEU A 50 6.01 2.46 -8.94
CA LEU A 50 7.21 3.27 -8.88
C LEU A 50 7.46 3.96 -10.21
N ASP A 51 7.65 5.28 -10.14
CA ASP A 51 8.32 6.06 -11.16
C ASP A 51 9.71 6.41 -10.65
N PRO A 52 10.81 6.01 -11.35
CA PRO A 52 12.18 6.33 -10.92
C PRO A 52 12.51 7.83 -10.91
N MET A 53 11.71 8.65 -11.59
CA MET A 53 11.91 10.09 -11.72
C MET A 53 11.09 10.90 -10.72
N GLU A 54 10.17 10.25 -10.01
CA GLU A 54 9.25 10.89 -9.08
C GLU A 54 9.37 10.30 -7.66
N PRO A 55 9.01 11.06 -6.62
CA PRO A 55 8.83 10.50 -5.29
C PRO A 55 7.82 9.32 -5.31
N PRO A 56 7.93 8.34 -4.40
CA PRO A 56 7.11 7.12 -4.43
C PRO A 56 5.67 7.33 -3.94
N HIS A 57 5.06 8.49 -4.23
CA HIS A 57 3.72 8.87 -3.77
C HIS A 57 2.61 7.98 -4.37
N GLU A 58 2.80 7.47 -5.59
CA GLU A 58 1.84 6.55 -6.20
C GLU A 58 1.82 5.18 -5.51
N VAL A 59 2.94 4.76 -4.92
CA VAL A 59 2.98 3.55 -4.09
C VAL A 59 2.11 3.74 -2.84
N THR A 60 2.24 4.90 -2.18
CA THR A 60 1.42 5.27 -1.03
C THR A 60 -0.07 5.26 -1.38
N ASN A 61 -0.46 5.94 -2.46
CA ASN A 61 -1.84 5.96 -2.95
C ASN A 61 -2.37 4.56 -3.21
N ARG A 62 -1.56 3.69 -3.83
CA ARG A 62 -1.95 2.31 -4.14
C ARG A 62 -2.15 1.49 -2.88
N VAL A 63 -1.22 1.54 -1.93
CA VAL A 63 -1.29 0.79 -0.68
C VAL A 63 -2.51 1.21 0.14
N THR A 64 -2.71 2.51 0.35
CA THR A 64 -3.83 3.01 1.17
C THR A 64 -5.18 2.74 0.51
N ARG A 65 -5.28 2.91 -0.80
CA ARG A 65 -6.51 2.65 -1.55
C ARG A 65 -6.85 1.18 -1.60
N VAL A 66 -5.88 0.31 -1.87
CA VAL A 66 -6.13 -1.14 -2.02
C VAL A 66 -6.42 -1.80 -0.67
N PHE A 67 -5.62 -1.51 0.36
CA PHE A 67 -5.69 -2.24 1.62
C PHE A 67 -6.52 -1.56 2.71
N LEU A 68 -6.64 -0.25 2.67
CA LEU A 68 -7.40 0.49 3.68
C LEU A 68 -8.67 1.17 3.11
N GLY A 69 -8.84 1.19 1.79
CA GLY A 69 -9.95 1.91 1.17
C GLY A 69 -9.87 3.42 1.39
N LEU A 70 -8.67 3.97 1.58
CA LEU A 70 -8.44 5.40 1.82
C LEU A 70 -7.87 6.06 0.56
N GLN A 71 -8.47 7.17 0.13
CA GLN A 71 -8.00 7.99 -0.99
C GLN A 71 -7.27 9.22 -0.44
N LEU A 72 -5.96 9.15 -0.31
CA LEU A 72 -5.13 10.21 0.27
C LEU A 72 -4.50 11.14 -0.76
N GLN A 73 -4.75 10.94 -2.06
CA GLN A 73 -4.04 11.67 -3.11
C GLN A 73 -4.17 13.20 -3.04
N CYS A 74 -5.26 13.73 -2.49
CA CYS A 74 -5.41 15.18 -2.31
C CYS A 74 -4.41 15.74 -1.29
N ALA A 75 -4.08 14.94 -0.27
CA ALA A 75 -3.12 15.31 0.76
C ALA A 75 -1.65 15.37 0.26
N ARG A 76 -1.39 15.02 -1.00
CA ARG A 76 -0.07 15.20 -1.63
C ARG A 76 0.34 16.66 -1.75
N CYS A 77 -0.62 17.55 -2.11
CA CYS A 77 -0.33 18.95 -2.44
C CYS A 77 -0.79 19.94 -1.37
N HIS A 78 -1.81 19.58 -0.60
CA HIS A 78 -2.39 20.41 0.48
C HIS A 78 -3.13 19.50 1.45
N ASP A 79 -3.47 20.00 2.63
CA ASP A 79 -4.29 19.25 3.57
C ASP A 79 -5.60 18.78 2.91
N HIS A 80 -6.03 17.56 3.23
CA HIS A 80 -7.18 16.98 2.55
C HIS A 80 -8.44 17.82 2.81
N PRO A 81 -9.17 18.30 1.77
CA PRO A 81 -10.21 19.30 1.93
C PRO A 81 -11.47 18.80 2.67
N PHE A 82 -11.63 17.48 2.80
CA PHE A 82 -12.83 16.87 3.37
C PHE A 82 -12.55 15.88 4.49
N GLU A 83 -11.29 15.45 4.65
CA GLU A 83 -10.87 14.44 5.61
C GLU A 83 -9.78 15.02 6.52
N LYS A 84 -9.54 14.38 7.65
CA LYS A 84 -8.55 14.81 8.67
C LYS A 84 -7.09 14.72 8.26
N TYR A 85 -6.80 14.15 7.11
CA TYR A 85 -5.42 13.87 6.69
C TYR A 85 -4.71 15.12 6.19
N THR A 86 -3.56 15.40 6.76
CA THR A 86 -2.71 16.53 6.38
C THR A 86 -1.71 16.13 5.30
N GLN A 87 -1.07 17.13 4.70
CA GLN A 87 0.04 16.92 3.79
C GLN A 87 1.21 16.17 4.49
N GLU A 88 1.47 16.47 5.75
CA GLU A 88 2.48 15.75 6.55
C GLU A 88 2.12 14.28 6.76
N ASP A 89 0.85 13.93 6.94
CA ASP A 89 0.42 12.53 7.06
C ASP A 89 0.69 11.76 5.78
N PHE A 90 0.40 12.35 4.63
CA PHE A 90 0.65 11.74 3.34
C PHE A 90 2.14 11.51 3.09
N TRP A 91 2.97 12.53 3.30
CA TRP A 91 4.41 12.44 3.05
C TRP A 91 5.14 11.63 4.12
N GLY A 92 4.66 11.66 5.38
CA GLY A 92 5.15 10.76 6.44
C GLY A 92 4.89 9.29 6.11
N LEU A 93 3.72 8.96 5.56
CA LEU A 93 3.45 7.60 5.08
C LEU A 93 4.28 7.26 3.82
N THR A 94 4.51 8.23 2.93
CA THR A 94 5.34 8.06 1.75
C THR A 94 6.82 7.82 2.12
N ALA A 95 7.28 8.34 3.25
CA ALA A 95 8.64 8.17 3.72
C ALA A 95 9.04 6.71 4.00
N PHE A 96 8.08 5.80 4.22
CA PHE A 96 8.37 4.37 4.30
C PHE A 96 8.92 3.81 2.98
N PHE A 97 8.65 4.47 1.88
CA PHE A 97 9.11 4.08 0.54
C PHE A 97 10.29 4.92 0.03
N ALA A 98 10.82 5.86 0.82
CA ALA A 98 11.90 6.77 0.40
C ALA A 98 13.16 6.03 -0.11
N GLY A 99 13.52 4.92 0.54
CA GLY A 99 14.64 4.07 0.16
C GLY A 99 14.31 2.96 -0.84
N VAL A 100 13.08 2.93 -1.36
CA VAL A 100 12.64 1.89 -2.30
C VAL A 100 13.04 2.28 -3.72
N LYS A 101 13.88 1.47 -4.34
CA LYS A 101 14.44 1.73 -5.67
C LYS A 101 14.44 0.48 -6.53
N PRO A 102 14.07 0.61 -7.80
CA PRO A 102 14.26 -0.46 -8.76
C PRO A 102 15.73 -0.50 -9.21
N LYS A 103 16.35 -1.66 -9.15
CA LYS A 103 17.67 -1.90 -9.73
C LYS A 103 17.52 -2.82 -10.93
N SER A 104 17.72 -2.28 -12.12
CA SER A 104 17.74 -3.06 -13.35
C SER A 104 19.09 -3.75 -13.50
N ARG A 105 19.07 -5.00 -13.97
CA ARG A 105 20.25 -5.78 -14.31
C ARG A 105 20.05 -6.44 -15.65
N GLN A 106 21.04 -6.34 -16.52
CA GLN A 106 21.09 -7.16 -17.72
C GLN A 106 21.44 -8.59 -17.31
N THR A 107 20.64 -9.55 -17.71
CA THR A 107 20.82 -10.98 -17.45
C THR A 107 20.97 -11.71 -18.78
N PHE A 108 21.51 -12.92 -18.77
CA PHE A 108 21.71 -13.71 -19.99
C PHE A 108 20.41 -13.99 -20.74
N ASP A 109 19.29 -14.06 -20.04
CA ASP A 109 17.92 -14.28 -20.54
C ASP A 109 17.11 -12.97 -20.69
N GLY A 110 17.76 -11.79 -20.71
CA GLY A 110 17.13 -10.49 -20.88
C GLY A 110 17.35 -9.53 -19.71
N PHE A 111 16.33 -8.70 -19.41
CA PHE A 111 16.40 -7.78 -18.27
C PHE A 111 15.75 -8.39 -17.03
N GLY A 112 16.45 -8.32 -15.91
CA GLY A 112 15.89 -8.52 -14.57
C GLY A 112 15.71 -7.19 -13.84
N VAL A 113 14.68 -7.07 -13.02
CA VAL A 113 14.48 -5.93 -12.13
C VAL A 113 14.43 -6.46 -10.70
N LYS A 114 15.24 -5.85 -9.84
CA LYS A 114 15.25 -6.13 -8.41
C LYS A 114 14.71 -4.92 -7.66
N LEU A 115 13.71 -5.14 -6.82
CA LEU A 115 13.25 -4.13 -5.88
C LEU A 115 14.20 -4.11 -4.68
N MET A 116 14.77 -2.96 -4.39
CA MET A 116 15.62 -2.72 -3.22
C MET A 116 14.87 -1.83 -2.25
N ALA A 117 15.13 -2.00 -0.96
CA ALA A 117 14.67 -1.10 0.09
C ALA A 117 15.80 -0.90 1.10
N ASP A 118 15.83 0.29 1.69
CA ASP A 118 16.77 0.60 2.76
C ASP A 118 16.41 -0.14 4.05
N ALA A 119 17.38 -0.31 4.94
CA ALA A 119 17.20 -1.04 6.19
C ALA A 119 16.48 -0.21 7.27
N ALA A 120 16.52 1.12 7.15
CA ALA A 120 15.92 2.03 8.13
C ALA A 120 14.84 2.92 7.48
N PRO A 121 13.87 3.39 8.26
CA PRO A 121 12.85 4.31 7.79
C PRO A 121 13.46 5.60 7.24
N GLY A 122 12.92 6.05 6.11
CA GLY A 122 13.41 7.24 5.43
C GLY A 122 12.69 8.52 5.85
N MET A 123 12.99 9.57 5.09
CA MET A 123 12.41 10.90 5.21
C MET A 123 12.08 11.41 3.82
N MET A 124 10.97 12.11 3.68
CA MET A 124 10.59 12.82 2.46
C MET A 124 10.67 14.32 2.72
N VAL A 125 10.90 15.07 1.67
CA VAL A 125 10.75 16.54 1.69
C VAL A 125 9.41 16.85 1.03
N ILE A 126 8.56 17.57 1.75
CA ILE A 126 7.27 18.00 1.22
C ILE A 126 7.52 19.02 0.10
N PRO A 127 7.00 18.80 -1.12
CA PRO A 127 7.14 19.75 -2.21
C PRO A 127 6.68 21.16 -1.78
N ASP A 128 7.35 22.17 -2.31
CA ASP A 128 7.07 23.61 -2.12
C ASP A 128 7.30 24.17 -0.70
N SER A 129 7.15 23.37 0.36
CA SER A 129 7.33 23.84 1.74
C SER A 129 8.75 23.65 2.29
N LYS A 130 9.56 22.77 1.68
CA LYS A 130 10.87 22.31 2.18
C LYS A 130 10.80 21.65 3.57
N THR A 131 9.61 21.36 4.06
CA THR A 131 9.39 20.68 5.35
C THR A 131 9.77 19.21 5.24
N GLU A 132 10.53 18.72 6.20
CA GLU A 132 10.89 17.32 6.31
C GLU A 132 9.75 16.52 6.94
N ALA A 133 9.36 15.42 6.28
CA ALA A 133 8.37 14.47 6.75
C ALA A 133 9.04 13.11 7.00
N PRO A 134 9.46 12.82 8.24
CA PRO A 134 9.98 11.50 8.59
C PRO A 134 8.88 10.45 8.55
N ALA A 135 9.27 9.17 8.37
CA ALA A 135 8.32 8.07 8.33
C ALA A 135 7.39 8.07 9.56
N ARG A 136 6.08 8.16 9.28
CA ARG A 136 5.02 8.24 10.29
C ARG A 136 3.77 7.53 9.76
N PHE A 137 3.11 6.77 10.63
CA PHE A 137 1.82 6.17 10.34
C PHE A 137 0.68 7.20 10.44
N LEU A 138 -0.48 6.89 9.88
CA LEU A 138 -1.63 7.81 9.92
C LEU A 138 -2.23 8.00 11.33
N ASP A 139 -1.85 7.18 12.30
CA ASP A 139 -2.19 7.37 13.72
C ASP A 139 -1.18 8.25 14.47
N GLY A 140 -0.24 8.87 13.74
CA GLY A 140 0.79 9.75 14.29
C GLY A 140 2.02 9.06 14.87
N LYS A 141 2.00 7.73 15.02
CA LYS A 141 3.14 6.97 15.55
C LYS A 141 4.27 6.85 14.53
N ARG A 142 5.49 6.71 15.04
CA ARG A 142 6.68 6.46 14.22
C ARG A 142 7.13 5.00 14.35
N PRO A 143 7.69 4.40 13.28
CA PRO A 143 8.33 3.10 13.41
C PRO A 143 9.60 3.22 14.29
N PRO A 144 10.05 2.11 14.93
CA PRO A 144 11.37 2.08 15.54
C PRO A 144 12.47 2.45 14.54
N ALA A 145 13.52 3.12 15.00
CA ALA A 145 14.58 3.65 14.13
C ALA A 145 15.36 2.56 13.35
N ASP A 146 15.45 1.38 13.92
CA ASP A 146 16.12 0.20 13.37
C ASP A 146 15.16 -0.77 12.63
N ALA A 147 13.89 -0.43 12.57
CA ALA A 147 12.90 -1.31 11.95
C ALA A 147 12.95 -1.25 10.42
N ALA A 148 12.84 -2.40 9.77
CA ALA A 148 12.69 -2.48 8.33
C ALA A 148 11.40 -1.75 7.89
N PRO A 149 11.48 -0.68 7.09
CA PRO A 149 10.36 0.23 6.86
C PRO A 149 9.16 -0.45 6.20
N LEU A 150 9.37 -1.23 5.14
CA LEU A 150 8.27 -1.89 4.43
C LEU A 150 7.59 -2.95 5.29
N LYS A 151 8.35 -3.66 6.15
CA LYS A 151 7.77 -4.63 7.08
C LYS A 151 6.93 -3.91 8.14
N SER A 152 7.45 -2.85 8.73
CA SER A 152 6.72 -2.04 9.72
C SER A 152 5.43 -1.48 9.13
N LEU A 153 5.49 -0.99 7.89
CA LEU A 153 4.30 -0.51 7.19
C LEU A 153 3.30 -1.64 6.93
N ALA A 154 3.77 -2.80 6.47
CA ALA A 154 2.91 -3.96 6.21
C ALA A 154 2.21 -4.44 7.50
N ASP A 155 2.94 -4.49 8.62
CA ASP A 155 2.38 -4.88 9.92
C ASP A 155 1.36 -3.85 10.42
N TRP A 156 1.64 -2.54 10.27
CA TRP A 156 0.69 -1.49 10.61
C TRP A 156 -0.56 -1.53 9.73
N VAL A 157 -0.41 -1.64 8.40
CA VAL A 157 -1.54 -1.72 7.46
C VAL A 157 -2.43 -2.91 7.77
N THR A 158 -1.84 -4.10 7.98
CA THR A 158 -2.60 -5.33 8.24
C THR A 158 -3.19 -5.40 9.65
N GLY A 159 -2.72 -4.57 10.57
CA GLY A 159 -3.28 -4.38 11.91
C GLY A 159 -4.31 -3.24 11.99
N HIS A 160 -4.44 -2.42 10.96
CA HIS A 160 -5.35 -1.28 10.96
C HIS A 160 -6.82 -1.73 10.84
N PRO A 161 -7.76 -1.16 11.60
CA PRO A 161 -9.18 -1.57 11.57
C PRO A 161 -9.81 -1.52 10.17
N GLN A 162 -9.40 -0.58 9.33
CA GLN A 162 -9.90 -0.47 7.94
C GLN A 162 -9.40 -1.59 7.02
N PHE A 163 -8.40 -2.36 7.40
CA PHE A 163 -7.87 -3.45 6.58
C PHE A 163 -8.94 -4.52 6.31
N ALA A 164 -9.55 -5.04 7.37
CA ALA A 164 -10.62 -6.03 7.25
C ALA A 164 -11.87 -5.42 6.58
N ARG A 165 -12.26 -4.22 6.98
CA ARG A 165 -13.40 -3.50 6.38
C ARG A 165 -13.22 -3.28 4.88
N SER A 166 -12.03 -2.92 4.43
CA SER A 166 -11.76 -2.68 3.01
C SER A 166 -11.95 -3.94 2.17
N ILE A 167 -11.42 -5.08 2.61
CA ILE A 167 -11.56 -6.33 1.85
C ILE A 167 -12.99 -6.85 1.89
N VAL A 168 -13.65 -6.83 3.05
CA VAL A 168 -15.05 -7.23 3.18
C VAL A 168 -15.94 -6.41 2.26
N ASN A 169 -15.77 -5.09 2.24
CA ASN A 169 -16.54 -4.21 1.37
C ASN A 169 -16.36 -4.53 -0.12
N ARG A 170 -15.12 -4.80 -0.55
CA ARG A 170 -14.82 -5.15 -1.95
C ARG A 170 -15.38 -6.51 -2.35
N VAL A 171 -15.22 -7.53 -1.50
CA VAL A 171 -15.72 -8.87 -1.76
C VAL A 171 -17.24 -8.86 -1.79
N TRP A 172 -17.86 -8.18 -0.84
CA TRP A 172 -19.32 -7.99 -0.81
C TRP A 172 -19.82 -7.31 -2.08
N ALA A 173 -19.20 -6.17 -2.47
CA ALA A 173 -19.57 -5.47 -3.69
C ALA A 173 -19.43 -6.34 -4.94
N HIS A 174 -18.40 -7.18 -5.00
CA HIS A 174 -18.18 -8.09 -6.12
C HIS A 174 -19.34 -9.10 -6.29
N TYR A 175 -19.81 -9.67 -5.19
CA TYR A 175 -20.87 -10.69 -5.24
C TYR A 175 -22.28 -10.11 -5.24
N MET A 176 -22.50 -8.99 -4.54
CA MET A 176 -23.82 -8.38 -4.37
C MET A 176 -24.07 -7.20 -5.31
N GLY A 177 -23.06 -6.81 -6.12
CA GLY A 177 -23.15 -5.70 -7.05
C GLY A 177 -23.04 -4.31 -6.41
N ARG A 178 -23.01 -4.22 -5.06
CA ARG A 178 -22.88 -2.97 -4.31
C ARG A 178 -22.19 -3.22 -2.97
N GLY A 179 -21.28 -2.33 -2.55
CA GLY A 179 -20.62 -2.38 -1.25
C GLY A 179 -21.52 -1.97 -0.08
N PHE A 180 -21.09 -2.26 1.14
CA PHE A 180 -21.68 -1.67 2.35
C PHE A 180 -21.41 -0.16 2.39
N VAL A 181 -20.26 0.26 1.88
CA VAL A 181 -19.85 1.66 1.70
C VAL A 181 -19.52 1.89 0.23
N GLU A 182 -20.05 2.98 -0.33
CA GLU A 182 -19.77 3.41 -1.70
C GLU A 182 -19.14 4.82 -1.72
N PRO A 183 -18.18 5.06 -2.62
CA PRO A 183 -17.46 4.06 -3.46
C PRO A 183 -16.65 3.08 -2.61
N VAL A 184 -16.48 1.84 -3.12
CA VAL A 184 -15.90 0.70 -2.36
C VAL A 184 -14.48 0.93 -1.83
N ASP A 185 -13.76 1.90 -2.35
CA ASP A 185 -12.38 2.25 -2.00
C ASP A 185 -12.25 3.68 -1.45
N LYS A 186 -13.35 4.26 -0.95
CA LYS A 186 -13.39 5.60 -0.39
C LYS A 186 -14.10 5.62 0.96
N PHE A 187 -13.43 5.09 1.98
CA PHE A 187 -13.89 5.27 3.36
C PHE A 187 -13.54 6.67 3.85
N THR A 188 -14.49 7.32 4.48
CA THR A 188 -14.37 8.66 5.07
C THR A 188 -14.96 8.64 6.48
N ASP A 189 -14.67 9.65 7.29
CA ASP A 189 -15.28 9.80 8.62
C ASP A 189 -16.82 9.99 8.53
N LYS A 190 -17.32 10.38 7.34
CA LYS A 190 -18.75 10.55 7.04
C LYS A 190 -19.40 9.31 6.41
N SER A 191 -18.62 8.30 6.05
CA SER A 191 -19.16 7.09 5.44
C SER A 191 -20.14 6.41 6.40
N ARG A 192 -21.26 5.97 5.86
CA ARG A 192 -22.26 5.17 6.58
C ARG A 192 -22.41 3.86 5.84
N ALA A 193 -22.14 2.77 6.52
CA ALA A 193 -22.33 1.44 5.95
C ALA A 193 -23.81 1.10 5.89
N ALA A 194 -24.25 0.53 4.77
CA ALA A 194 -25.51 -0.20 4.73
C ALA A 194 -25.37 -1.45 5.62
N HIS A 195 -26.37 -1.74 6.48
CA HIS A 195 -26.31 -2.87 7.41
C HIS A 195 -25.04 -2.90 8.28
N PRO A 196 -24.80 -1.88 9.13
CA PRO A 196 -23.53 -1.71 9.84
C PRO A 196 -23.18 -2.90 10.75
N GLU A 197 -24.17 -3.50 11.42
CA GLU A 197 -23.95 -4.67 12.28
C GLU A 197 -23.40 -5.87 11.50
N LEU A 198 -24.00 -6.19 10.35
CA LEU A 198 -23.53 -7.27 9.49
C LEU A 198 -22.11 -6.96 8.96
N PHE A 199 -21.88 -5.71 8.55
CA PHE A 199 -20.56 -5.29 8.05
C PHE A 199 -19.47 -5.47 9.11
N GLU A 200 -19.72 -5.04 10.35
CA GLU A 200 -18.75 -5.19 11.45
C GLU A 200 -18.56 -6.67 11.84
N GLN A 201 -19.60 -7.48 11.85
CA GLN A 201 -19.48 -8.93 12.09
C GLN A 201 -18.58 -9.61 11.06
N LEU A 202 -18.77 -9.30 9.76
CA LEU A 202 -17.93 -9.84 8.69
C LEU A 202 -16.50 -9.33 8.77
N ALA A 203 -16.27 -8.09 9.19
CA ALA A 203 -14.95 -7.52 9.33
C ALA A 203 -14.18 -8.03 10.57
N ALA A 204 -14.88 -8.60 11.55
CA ALA A 204 -14.29 -9.18 12.77
C ALA A 204 -13.88 -10.66 12.60
N THR A 205 -14.34 -11.34 11.52
CA THR A 205 -14.04 -12.73 11.20
C THR A 205 -12.71 -12.87 10.49
#